data_0b2c91d4c9fc6877f3a1ec50c7538c59
#
_entry.id   0b2c91d4c9fc6877f3a1ec50c7538c59
#
_cell.length_a   1.000
_cell.length_b   1.000
_cell.length_c   1.000
_cell.angle_alpha   90.00
_cell.angle_beta   90.00
_cell.angle_gamma   90.00
#
_symmetry.space_group_name_H-M   'P 1'
#
loop_
_entity.id
_entity.type
_entity.pdbx_description
1 polymer ?
#
loop_
_entity_poly.entity_id
_entity_poly.type
_entity_poly.pdbx_seq_one_letter_code
_entity_poly.pdbx_strand_id
1 'polypeptide(L)'
;MISLVASNIIYPELILRTTVSLTTSLITSYKYLSTVSKTTDVDLHTMLQTNDIIFDINVIKTYVEERQKDGNLTPTINMCIEHLNNTLQDLEENINYITRKLQIHKTLWFGYFRSYNIEAEKKEIPLLIEKMRHRFDMLIKISSCN
;
A
#
# COMPACT_ATOMS: atom_id res chain seq x y z
N MET A 1 28.69 -4.76 16.87
CA MET A 1 27.29 -4.57 16.55
C MET A 1 26.90 -3.10 16.44
N ILE A 2 27.46 -2.49 15.44
CA ILE A 2 27.19 -1.11 15.07
C ILE A 2 25.71 -0.93 14.71
N SER A 3 25.06 -2.01 14.26
CA SER A 3 23.68 -1.99 13.78
C SER A 3 22.63 -1.72 14.87
N LEU A 4 22.87 -2.11 16.14
CA LEU A 4 21.88 -1.94 17.20
C LEU A 4 21.77 -0.48 17.68
N VAL A 5 22.87 0.20 17.82
CA VAL A 5 22.88 1.62 18.22
C VAL A 5 22.40 2.48 17.05
N ALA A 6 22.83 2.18 15.84
CA ALA A 6 22.35 2.84 14.63
C ALA A 6 20.84 2.63 14.42
N SER A 7 20.34 1.42 14.74
CA SER A 7 18.89 1.11 14.62
C SER A 7 18.05 1.91 15.61
N ASN A 8 18.53 2.15 16.82
CA ASN A 8 17.80 2.90 17.83
C ASN A 8 17.70 4.40 17.50
N ILE A 9 18.63 4.94 16.72
CA ILE A 9 18.70 6.37 16.37
C ILE A 9 18.15 6.63 14.98
N ILE A 10 18.52 5.81 13.99
CA ILE A 10 18.23 6.04 12.56
C ILE A 10 16.98 5.29 12.09
N TYR A 11 16.71 4.14 12.70
CA TYR A 11 15.69 3.20 12.25
C TYR A 11 14.27 3.78 12.30
N PRO A 12 13.82 4.48 13.35
CA PRO A 12 12.50 5.10 13.36
C PRO A 12 12.29 6.09 12.21
N GLU A 13 13.29 6.92 11.94
CA GLU A 13 13.23 7.88 10.84
C GLU A 13 13.15 7.17 9.49
N LEU A 14 13.93 6.09 9.32
CA LEU A 14 13.91 5.29 8.10
C LEU A 14 12.56 4.62 7.90
N ILE A 15 11.93 4.10 8.97
CA ILE A 15 10.60 3.51 8.91
C ILE A 15 9.57 4.53 8.40
N LEU A 16 9.61 5.74 8.94
CA LEU A 16 8.69 6.81 8.52
C LEU A 16 8.90 7.22 7.07
N ARG A 17 10.15 7.37 6.64
CA ARG A 17 10.49 7.66 5.24
C ARG A 17 10.01 6.56 4.32
N THR A 18 10.15 5.32 4.74
CA THR A 18 9.67 4.16 3.99
C THR A 18 8.16 4.23 3.82
N THR A 19 7.42 4.58 4.87
CA THR A 19 5.97 4.73 4.80
C THR A 19 5.57 5.82 3.80
N VAL A 20 6.20 6.99 3.87
CA VAL A 20 5.92 8.09 2.94
C VAL A 20 6.20 7.67 1.51
N SER A 21 7.31 6.99 1.27
CA SER A 21 7.67 6.49 -0.06
C SER A 21 6.67 5.46 -0.56
N LEU A 22 6.28 4.50 0.29
CA LEU A 22 5.31 3.47 -0.05
C LEU A 22 3.94 4.07 -0.37
N THR A 23 3.47 5.01 0.44
CA THR A 23 2.16 5.64 0.20
C THR A 23 2.16 6.43 -1.12
N THR A 24 3.21 7.17 -1.40
CA THR A 24 3.34 7.93 -2.65
C THR A 24 3.34 6.99 -3.86
N SER A 25 4.14 5.94 -3.80
CA SER A 25 4.25 4.94 -4.87
C SER A 25 2.94 4.18 -5.06
N LEU A 26 2.29 3.81 -3.96
CA LEU A 26 1.04 3.07 -3.99
C LEU A 26 -0.09 3.88 -4.63
N ILE A 27 -0.18 5.18 -4.32
CA ILE A 27 -1.17 6.06 -4.96
C ILE A 27 -0.98 6.06 -6.47
N THR A 28 0.26 6.22 -6.92
CA THR A 28 0.60 6.22 -8.35
C THR A 28 0.23 4.89 -9.00
N SER A 29 0.61 3.78 -8.38
CA SER A 29 0.31 2.43 -8.88
C SER A 29 -1.19 2.15 -8.95
N TYR A 30 -1.92 2.57 -7.93
CA TYR A 30 -3.37 2.39 -7.85
C TYR A 30 -4.09 3.17 -8.95
N LYS A 31 -3.74 4.44 -9.14
CA LYS A 31 -4.31 5.28 -10.20
C LYS A 31 -4.02 4.68 -11.58
N TYR A 32 -2.82 4.18 -11.78
CA TYR A 32 -2.43 3.58 -13.04
C TYR A 32 -3.23 2.30 -13.32
N LEU A 33 -3.37 1.43 -12.33
CA LEU A 33 -4.19 0.23 -12.46
C LEU A 33 -5.65 0.59 -12.77
N SER A 34 -6.17 1.60 -12.09
CA SER A 34 -7.54 2.08 -12.34
C SER A 34 -7.72 2.50 -13.79
N THR A 35 -6.74 3.20 -14.35
CA THR A 35 -6.76 3.63 -15.75
C THR A 35 -6.69 2.43 -16.71
N VAL A 36 -5.76 1.52 -16.48
CA VAL A 36 -5.57 0.34 -17.35
C VAL A 36 -6.80 -0.58 -17.29
N SER A 37 -7.35 -0.81 -16.11
CA SER A 37 -8.48 -1.72 -15.91
C SER A 37 -9.77 -1.20 -16.55
N LYS A 38 -9.91 0.09 -16.72
CA LYS A 38 -11.11 0.71 -17.32
C LYS A 38 -11.47 0.08 -18.66
N THR A 39 -10.47 -0.27 -19.47
CA THR A 39 -10.67 -0.85 -20.79
C THR A 39 -10.34 -2.35 -20.87
N THR A 40 -9.71 -2.91 -19.85
CA THR A 40 -9.27 -4.30 -19.87
C THR A 40 -10.02 -5.21 -18.92
N ASP A 41 -10.50 -4.69 -17.78
CA ASP A 41 -11.22 -5.48 -16.78
C ASP A 41 -12.19 -4.57 -16.02
N VAL A 42 -13.44 -4.53 -16.50
CA VAL A 42 -14.47 -3.64 -15.98
C VAL A 42 -14.81 -3.96 -14.52
N ASP A 43 -14.84 -5.25 -14.16
CA ASP A 43 -15.17 -5.66 -12.80
C ASP A 43 -14.08 -5.17 -11.81
N LEU A 44 -12.83 -5.33 -12.19
CA LEU A 44 -11.70 -4.82 -11.40
C LEU A 44 -11.79 -3.29 -11.28
N HIS A 45 -12.04 -2.61 -12.39
CA HIS A 45 -12.16 -1.15 -12.38
C HIS A 45 -13.25 -0.68 -11.42
N THR A 46 -14.42 -1.31 -11.45
CA THR A 46 -15.53 -1.01 -10.56
C THR A 46 -15.14 -1.24 -9.09
N MET A 47 -14.47 -2.34 -8.80
CA MET A 47 -14.01 -2.64 -7.45
C MET A 47 -13.03 -1.57 -6.95
N LEU A 48 -12.10 -1.13 -7.79
CA LEU A 48 -11.13 -0.09 -7.43
C LEU A 48 -11.82 1.24 -7.17
N GLN A 49 -12.81 1.59 -7.96
CA GLN A 49 -13.59 2.83 -7.77
C GLN A 49 -14.41 2.78 -6.48
N THR A 50 -14.99 1.63 -6.17
CA THR A 50 -15.84 1.46 -4.98
C THR A 50 -15.06 1.59 -3.68
N ASN A 51 -13.82 1.14 -3.64
CA ASN A 51 -13.03 1.10 -2.41
C ASN A 51 -12.38 2.43 -1.99
N ASP A 52 -12.28 3.41 -2.87
CA ASP A 52 -11.74 4.76 -2.59
C ASP A 52 -10.50 4.77 -1.69
N ILE A 53 -9.54 3.91 -2.01
CA ILE A 53 -8.35 3.72 -1.20
C ILE A 53 -7.41 4.93 -1.20
N ILE A 54 -7.51 5.77 -2.22
CA ILE A 54 -6.63 6.95 -2.37
C ILE A 54 -6.75 7.88 -1.16
N PHE A 55 -7.98 8.10 -0.69
CA PHE A 55 -8.21 8.92 0.48
C PHE A 55 -7.54 8.30 1.72
N ASP A 56 -7.73 7.00 1.93
CA ASP A 56 -7.13 6.29 3.06
C ASP A 56 -5.60 6.39 3.05
N ILE A 57 -4.99 6.20 1.88
CA ILE A 57 -3.54 6.28 1.75
C ILE A 57 -3.02 7.70 2.01
N ASN A 58 -3.75 8.71 1.55
CA ASN A 58 -3.39 10.10 1.81
C ASN A 58 -3.48 10.44 3.30
N VAL A 59 -4.46 9.90 4.01
CA VAL A 59 -4.58 10.08 5.46
C VAL A 59 -3.38 9.44 6.17
N ILE A 60 -3.01 8.23 5.78
CA ILE A 60 -1.83 7.54 6.33
C ILE A 60 -0.57 8.37 6.09
N LYS A 61 -0.39 8.85 4.88
CA LYS A 61 0.77 9.65 4.50
C LYS A 61 0.86 10.92 5.35
N THR A 62 -0.23 11.64 5.47
CA THR A 62 -0.29 12.88 6.25
C THR A 62 0.02 12.61 7.72
N TYR A 63 -0.57 11.56 8.29
CA TYR A 63 -0.32 11.17 9.67
C TYR A 63 1.17 10.89 9.91
N VAL A 64 1.79 10.13 9.02
CA VAL A 64 3.22 9.79 9.15
C VAL A 64 4.11 11.01 8.98
N GLU A 65 3.78 11.91 8.05
CA GLU A 65 4.52 13.15 7.87
C GLU A 65 4.45 14.04 9.13
N GLU A 66 3.29 14.08 9.78
CA GLU A 66 3.14 14.79 11.05
C GLU A 66 4.00 14.16 12.15
N ARG A 67 4.04 12.83 12.21
CA ARG A 67 4.87 12.10 13.17
C ARG A 67 6.36 12.34 12.95
N GLN A 68 6.79 12.51 11.71
CA GLN A 68 8.18 12.85 11.41
C GLN A 68 8.59 14.19 12.05
N LYS A 69 7.67 15.13 12.08
CA LYS A 69 7.92 16.44 12.68
C LYS A 69 7.96 16.39 14.21
N ASP A 70 7.09 15.58 14.80
CA ASP A 70 6.98 15.49 16.26
C ASP A 70 8.11 14.70 16.91
N GLY A 71 8.65 13.70 16.22
CA GLY A 71 9.78 12.92 16.70
C GLY A 71 9.48 11.96 17.86
N ASN A 72 8.25 11.87 18.31
CA ASN A 72 7.85 11.04 19.46
C ASN A 72 7.46 9.63 19.03
N LEU A 73 8.46 8.77 18.80
CA LEU A 73 8.24 7.39 18.37
C LEU A 73 8.69 6.44 19.46
N THR A 74 7.72 5.74 20.05
CA THR A 74 8.02 4.65 20.97
C THR A 74 8.29 3.36 20.19
N PRO A 75 8.97 2.37 20.78
CA PRO A 75 9.17 1.07 20.11
C PRO A 75 7.85 0.43 19.66
N THR A 76 6.79 0.56 20.44
CA THR A 76 5.47 -0.01 20.08
C THR A 76 4.89 0.68 18.84
N ILE A 77 4.98 2.01 18.76
CA ILE A 77 4.54 2.76 17.59
C ILE A 77 5.34 2.35 16.36
N ASN A 78 6.66 2.20 16.50
CA ASN A 78 7.52 1.75 15.41
C ASN A 78 7.10 0.37 14.88
N MET A 79 6.78 -0.57 15.78
CA MET A 79 6.31 -1.90 15.38
C MET A 79 5.01 -1.81 14.59
N CYS A 80 4.10 -0.95 15.01
CA CYS A 80 2.83 -0.75 14.29
C CYS A 80 3.05 -0.16 12.90
N ILE A 81 3.97 0.78 12.77
CA ILE A 81 4.30 1.40 11.48
C ILE A 81 4.96 0.37 10.56
N GLU A 82 5.88 -0.44 11.06
CA GLU A 82 6.48 -1.52 10.26
C GLU A 82 5.42 -2.50 9.76
N HIS A 83 4.49 -2.86 10.64
CA HIS A 83 3.41 -3.79 10.29
C HIS A 83 2.52 -3.20 9.20
N LEU A 84 2.24 -1.90 9.30
CA LEU A 84 1.50 -1.17 8.27
C LEU A 84 2.29 -1.14 6.96
N ASN A 85 3.59 -0.86 7.02
CA ASN A 85 4.46 -0.83 5.84
C ASN A 85 4.44 -2.17 5.10
N ASN A 86 4.45 -3.28 5.82
CA ASN A 86 4.38 -4.61 5.21
C ASN A 86 3.10 -4.77 4.39
N THR A 87 1.97 -4.29 4.92
CA THR A 87 0.69 -4.35 4.20
C THR A 87 0.68 -3.42 2.98
N LEU A 88 1.21 -2.22 3.12
CA LEU A 88 1.31 -1.28 2.00
C LEU A 88 2.16 -1.86 0.87
N GLN A 89 3.27 -2.51 1.23
CA GLN A 89 4.13 -3.17 0.26
C GLN A 89 3.43 -4.33 -0.43
N ASP A 90 2.76 -5.18 0.33
CA ASP A 90 2.01 -6.32 -0.23
C ASP A 90 0.94 -5.84 -1.19
N LEU A 91 0.22 -4.78 -0.83
CA LEU A 91 -0.81 -4.21 -1.69
C LEU A 91 -0.21 -3.65 -2.98
N GLU A 92 0.89 -2.93 -2.89
CA GLU A 92 1.57 -2.40 -4.07
C GLU A 92 2.09 -3.50 -5.00
N GLU A 93 2.71 -4.53 -4.44
CA GLU A 93 3.20 -5.68 -5.22
C GLU A 93 2.06 -6.37 -5.95
N ASN A 94 0.92 -6.55 -5.27
CA ASN A 94 -0.25 -7.17 -5.87
C ASN A 94 -0.82 -6.31 -7.01
N ILE A 95 -0.96 -5.01 -6.77
CA ILE A 95 -1.42 -4.05 -7.78
C ILE A 95 -0.50 -4.05 -9.00
N ASN A 96 0.80 -4.00 -8.77
CA ASN A 96 1.79 -3.99 -9.86
C ASN A 96 1.79 -5.30 -10.64
N TYR A 97 1.60 -6.43 -9.97
CA TYR A 97 1.46 -7.72 -10.63
C TYR A 97 0.27 -7.73 -11.59
N ILE A 98 -0.90 -7.30 -11.10
CA ILE A 98 -2.11 -7.22 -11.91
C ILE A 98 -1.91 -6.28 -13.10
N THR A 99 -1.33 -5.11 -12.84
CA THR A 99 -1.08 -4.10 -13.88
C THR A 99 -0.23 -4.68 -15.01
N ARG A 100 0.86 -5.39 -14.66
CA ARG A 100 1.72 -6.02 -15.66
C ARG A 100 0.98 -7.08 -16.47
N LYS A 101 0.16 -7.90 -15.80
CA LYS A 101 -0.62 -8.92 -16.49
C LYS A 101 -1.61 -8.32 -17.46
N LEU A 102 -2.31 -7.27 -17.06
CA LEU A 102 -3.26 -6.57 -17.93
C LEU A 102 -2.57 -5.89 -19.10
N GLN A 103 -1.42 -5.28 -18.88
CA GLN A 103 -0.64 -4.65 -19.95
C GLN A 103 -0.13 -5.66 -20.96
N ILE A 104 0.40 -6.80 -20.50
CA ILE A 104 0.86 -7.88 -21.38
C ILE A 104 -0.30 -8.40 -22.21
N HIS A 105 -1.46 -8.64 -21.58
CA HIS A 105 -2.65 -9.08 -22.26
C HIS A 105 -3.10 -8.09 -23.34
N LYS A 106 -3.10 -6.79 -23.02
CA LYS A 106 -3.50 -5.74 -23.94
C LYS A 106 -2.57 -5.59 -25.13
N THR A 107 -1.25 -5.78 -24.93
CA THR A 107 -0.24 -5.58 -25.97
C THR A 107 -0.04 -6.81 -26.85
N LEU A 108 -0.43 -7.99 -26.39
CA LEU A 108 -0.28 -9.21 -27.18
C LEU A 108 -1.35 -9.25 -28.29
N TRP A 109 -0.88 -9.54 -29.51
CA TRP A 109 -1.74 -9.64 -30.69
C TRP A 109 -2.84 -10.69 -30.51
N PHE A 110 -2.52 -11.77 -29.78
CA PHE A 110 -3.46 -12.85 -29.46
C PHE A 110 -4.07 -12.71 -28.05
N GLY A 111 -4.02 -11.52 -27.46
CA GLY A 111 -4.48 -11.29 -26.10
C GLY A 111 -5.91 -11.74 -25.83
N TYR A 112 -6.80 -11.60 -26.80
CA TYR A 112 -8.20 -12.02 -26.66
C TYR A 112 -8.40 -13.54 -26.69
N PHE A 113 -7.40 -14.30 -27.08
CA PHE A 113 -7.43 -15.76 -27.01
C PHE A 113 -6.83 -16.33 -25.74
N ARG A 114 -6.11 -15.51 -24.98
CA ARG A 114 -5.46 -15.95 -23.75
C ARG A 114 -6.16 -15.34 -22.56
N SER A 115 -6.66 -16.19 -21.68
CA SER A 115 -7.12 -15.71 -20.38
C SER A 115 -5.91 -15.32 -19.55
N TYR A 116 -5.93 -14.14 -18.96
CA TYR A 116 -4.97 -13.75 -17.92
C TYR A 116 -5.52 -14.22 -16.59
N ASN A 117 -4.68 -14.85 -15.78
CA ASN A 117 -5.12 -15.40 -14.50
C ASN A 117 -4.72 -14.44 -13.38
N ILE A 118 -5.66 -13.58 -13.01
CA ILE A 118 -5.47 -12.62 -11.90
C ILE A 118 -6.57 -12.74 -10.85
N GLU A 119 -7.35 -13.83 -10.87
CA GLU A 119 -8.48 -13.98 -9.95
C GLU A 119 -8.06 -14.01 -8.49
N ALA A 120 -6.96 -14.71 -8.18
CA ALA A 120 -6.44 -14.74 -6.80
C ALA A 120 -6.04 -13.35 -6.32
N GLU A 121 -5.33 -12.63 -7.17
CA GLU A 121 -4.83 -11.28 -6.87
C GLU A 121 -5.97 -10.28 -6.77
N LYS A 122 -6.98 -10.38 -7.63
CA LYS A 122 -8.18 -9.53 -7.54
C LYS A 122 -8.91 -9.72 -6.22
N LYS A 123 -9.04 -10.95 -5.76
CA LYS A 123 -9.70 -11.26 -4.49
C LYS A 123 -8.88 -10.79 -3.30
N GLU A 124 -7.59 -10.74 -3.44
CA GLU A 124 -6.69 -10.33 -2.36
C GLU A 124 -6.71 -8.81 -2.14
N ILE A 125 -7.00 -8.00 -3.16
CA ILE A 125 -7.02 -6.53 -3.03
C ILE A 125 -7.95 -6.06 -1.90
N PRO A 126 -9.24 -6.45 -1.85
CA PRO A 126 -10.11 -6.00 -0.76
C PRO A 126 -9.63 -6.45 0.62
N LEU A 127 -9.06 -7.65 0.72
CA LEU A 127 -8.52 -8.18 1.96
C LEU A 127 -7.32 -7.36 2.44
N LEU A 128 -6.43 -6.99 1.54
CA LEU A 128 -5.27 -6.15 1.84
C LEU A 128 -5.69 -4.73 2.23
N ILE A 129 -6.69 -4.18 1.58
CA ILE A 129 -7.24 -2.87 1.91
C ILE A 129 -7.81 -2.88 3.33
N GLU A 130 -8.60 -3.90 3.67
CA GLU A 130 -9.17 -4.05 4.99
C GLU A 130 -8.08 -4.21 6.06
N LYS A 131 -7.07 -5.02 5.77
CA LYS A 131 -5.92 -5.22 6.64
C LYS A 131 -5.14 -3.92 6.86
N MET A 132 -4.96 -3.14 5.82
CA MET A 132 -4.32 -1.83 5.89
C MET A 132 -5.12 -0.89 6.81
N ARG A 133 -6.43 -0.80 6.63
CA ARG A 133 -7.31 0.02 7.45
C ARG A 133 -7.25 -0.40 8.92
N HIS A 134 -7.29 -1.70 9.17
CA HIS A 134 -7.22 -2.24 10.52
C HIS A 134 -5.89 -1.90 11.20
N ARG A 135 -4.78 -2.06 10.50
CA ARG A 135 -3.45 -1.77 11.02
C ARG A 135 -3.25 -0.28 11.27
N PHE A 136 -3.80 0.56 10.42
CA PHE A 136 -3.77 2.00 10.62
C PHE A 136 -4.60 2.41 11.83
N ASP A 137 -5.80 1.85 12.00
CA ASP A 137 -6.64 2.10 13.17
C ASP A 137 -5.92 1.71 14.45
N MET A 138 -5.23 0.58 14.47
CA MET A 138 -4.43 0.15 15.62
C MET A 138 -3.32 1.15 15.93
N LEU A 139 -2.63 1.63 14.91
CA LEU A 139 -1.59 2.65 15.06
C LEU A 139 -2.14 3.92 15.71
N ILE A 140 -3.29 4.38 15.23
CA ILE A 140 -3.95 5.58 15.77
C ILE A 140 -4.33 5.37 17.24
N LYS A 141 -4.91 4.22 17.58
CA LYS A 141 -5.31 3.91 18.96
C LYS A 141 -4.11 3.88 19.90
N ILE A 142 -3.04 3.23 19.49
CA ILE A 142 -1.82 3.13 20.30
C ILE A 142 -1.18 4.50 20.46
N SER A 143 -1.15 5.30 19.40
CA SER A 143 -0.61 6.65 19.44
C SER A 143 -1.40 7.58 20.37
N SER A 144 -2.72 7.41 20.45
CA SER A 144 -3.59 8.24 21.28
C SER A 144 -3.45 7.89 22.78
N CYS A 145 -3.00 6.70 23.12
CA CYS A 145 -2.82 6.29 24.51
C CYS A 145 -1.53 6.82 25.13
N ASN A 146 -0.66 7.39 24.33
CA ASN A 146 0.61 7.99 24.78
C ASN A 146 0.51 9.51 24.78
#